data_4434a4d63b4f7c27aa05362146471e24
#
_entry.id   4434a4d63b4f7c27aa05362146471e24
#
_cell.length_a   1.000
_cell.length_b   1.000
_cell.length_c   1.000
_cell.angle_alpha   90.00
_cell.angle_beta   90.00
_cell.angle_gamma   90.00
#
_symmetry.space_group_name_H-M   'P 1'
#
loop_
_entity.id
_entity.type
_entity.pdbx_description
1 polymer ?
#
loop_
_entity_poly.entity_id
_entity_poly.type
_entity_poly.pdbx_seq_one_letter_code
_entity_poly.pdbx_strand_id
1 'polypeptide(L)'
;LYMTPPSVMKQMDGLEAHLQIKLIERTSRGIKLTKAGESLYQDTKRLRAMADAAIATARTIAEEEKDVYTIRIGTSPLYPIGILINLWTKACDEKPEEASKFHFKIVSTRDSLNDLLPSLGKTVDMVLRPCDSHEMHARCFVKPIGYCRVFVSVSRSSPMASKTILTMNDFAGQHVVLYRRSDTVVMDQIATALEACPGIQISEVGFYNLEQFNQYANSNTILIANSLWNNFHPSMITVPVDW
;
A
#
# COMPACT_ATOMS: atom_id res chain seq x y z
N LEU A 1 -20.36 14.48 -8.91
CA LEU A 1 -21.42 15.44 -8.53
C LEU A 1 -21.60 16.44 -9.67
N TYR A 2 -22.73 16.37 -10.37
CA TYR A 2 -23.12 17.33 -11.41
C TYR A 2 -23.69 18.60 -10.76
N MET A 3 -22.87 19.32 -10.01
CA MET A 3 -23.28 20.56 -9.35
C MET A 3 -22.49 21.74 -9.91
N THR A 4 -23.20 22.83 -10.18
CA THR A 4 -22.54 24.06 -10.60
C THR A 4 -21.82 24.73 -9.42
N PRO A 5 -20.73 25.48 -9.64
CA PRO A 5 -20.06 26.20 -8.58
C PRO A 5 -20.98 27.07 -7.70
N PRO A 6 -21.95 27.81 -8.24
CA PRO A 6 -22.93 28.53 -7.40
C PRO A 6 -23.76 27.65 -6.49
N SER A 7 -24.17 26.45 -6.95
CA SER A 7 -24.93 25.50 -6.14
C SER A 7 -24.12 24.97 -4.98
N VAL A 8 -22.85 24.67 -5.21
CA VAL A 8 -21.92 24.22 -4.16
C VAL A 8 -21.75 25.32 -3.11
N MET A 9 -21.57 26.56 -3.56
CA MET A 9 -21.41 27.72 -2.66
C MET A 9 -22.66 27.95 -1.80
N LYS A 10 -23.87 27.85 -2.39
CA LYS A 10 -25.12 27.98 -1.65
C LYS A 10 -25.26 26.92 -0.56
N GLN A 11 -24.86 25.66 -0.85
CA GLN A 11 -24.87 24.59 0.16
C GLN A 11 -23.85 24.85 1.28
N MET A 12 -22.67 25.38 0.93
CA MET A 12 -21.65 25.73 1.90
C MET A 12 -22.08 26.87 2.80
N ASP A 13 -22.67 27.93 2.23
CA ASP A 13 -23.26 29.02 3.00
C ASP A 13 -24.37 28.54 3.94
N GLY A 14 -25.21 27.59 3.49
CA GLY A 14 -26.23 26.95 4.32
C GLY A 14 -25.66 26.13 5.47
N LEU A 15 -24.58 25.37 5.21
CA LEU A 15 -23.90 24.59 6.23
C LEU A 15 -23.25 25.50 7.28
N GLU A 16 -22.55 26.54 6.87
CA GLU A 16 -21.96 27.53 7.79
C GLU A 16 -23.02 28.22 8.65
N ALA A 17 -24.17 28.58 8.05
CA ALA A 17 -25.31 29.17 8.77
C ALA A 17 -25.90 28.20 9.80
N HIS A 18 -26.05 26.92 9.43
CA HIS A 18 -26.57 25.90 10.35
C HIS A 18 -25.63 25.64 11.53
N LEU A 19 -24.33 25.55 11.25
CA LEU A 19 -23.31 25.28 12.29
C LEU A 19 -22.90 26.53 13.07
N GLN A 20 -23.24 27.71 12.57
CA GLN A 20 -22.79 29.01 13.09
C GLN A 20 -21.24 29.15 13.16
N ILE A 21 -20.55 28.49 12.22
CA ILE A 21 -19.10 28.46 12.13
C ILE A 21 -18.69 28.77 10.68
N LYS A 22 -17.66 29.60 10.51
CA LYS A 22 -17.03 29.83 9.20
C LYS A 22 -16.07 28.67 8.88
N LEU A 23 -16.36 27.99 7.76
CA LEU A 23 -15.59 26.84 7.28
C LEU A 23 -14.67 27.21 6.11
N ILE A 24 -15.04 28.25 5.36
CA ILE A 24 -14.28 28.73 4.20
C ILE A 24 -13.98 30.21 4.28
N GLU A 25 -12.83 30.61 3.75
CA GLU A 25 -12.43 31.99 3.51
C GLU A 25 -12.33 32.23 2.01
N ARG A 26 -12.98 33.32 1.53
CA ARG A 26 -12.92 33.76 0.13
C ARG A 26 -11.81 34.78 -0.01
N THR A 27 -10.86 34.53 -0.86
CA THR A 27 -9.74 35.44 -1.15
C THR A 27 -9.74 35.80 -2.63
N SER A 28 -8.99 36.84 -3.00
CA SER A 28 -8.77 37.20 -4.40
C SER A 28 -8.09 36.11 -5.23
N ARG A 29 -7.48 35.11 -4.57
CA ARG A 29 -6.80 33.96 -5.18
C ARG A 29 -7.62 32.67 -5.14
N GLY A 30 -8.87 32.72 -4.66
CA GLY A 30 -9.75 31.55 -4.56
C GLY A 30 -10.29 31.31 -3.15
N ILE A 31 -10.68 30.10 -2.87
CA ILE A 31 -11.29 29.67 -1.60
C ILE A 31 -10.27 28.85 -0.81
N LYS A 32 -10.18 29.13 0.49
CA LYS A 32 -9.37 28.33 1.45
C LYS A 32 -10.26 27.85 2.58
N LEU A 33 -9.90 26.74 3.18
CA LEU A 33 -10.51 26.29 4.43
C LEU A 33 -10.00 27.13 5.61
N THR A 34 -10.89 27.41 6.55
CA THR A 34 -10.51 27.88 7.90
C THR A 34 -9.93 26.72 8.70
N LYS A 35 -9.36 26.98 9.88
CA LYS A 35 -8.94 25.88 10.80
C LYS A 35 -10.11 24.99 11.19
N ALA A 36 -11.29 25.56 11.42
CA ALA A 36 -12.51 24.80 11.68
C ALA A 36 -12.96 23.99 10.46
N GLY A 37 -12.86 24.59 9.27
CA GLY A 37 -13.14 23.92 7.99
C GLY A 37 -12.22 22.73 7.74
N GLU A 38 -10.92 22.87 8.01
CA GLU A 38 -9.95 21.76 7.86
C GLU A 38 -10.26 20.62 8.83
N SER A 39 -10.53 20.92 10.09
CA SER A 39 -10.92 19.90 11.08
C SER A 39 -12.17 19.15 10.65
N LEU A 40 -13.24 19.87 10.30
CA LEU A 40 -14.50 19.27 9.86
C LEU A 40 -14.31 18.46 8.57
N TYR A 41 -13.49 18.91 7.64
CA TYR A 41 -13.17 18.18 6.41
C TYR A 41 -12.51 16.82 6.68
N GLN A 42 -11.52 16.79 7.59
CA GLN A 42 -10.85 15.53 7.95
C GLN A 42 -11.81 14.56 8.63
N ASP A 43 -12.65 15.04 9.54
CA ASP A 43 -13.63 14.20 10.23
C ASP A 43 -14.74 13.72 9.27
N THR A 44 -15.18 14.56 8.35
CA THR A 44 -16.16 14.18 7.32
C THR A 44 -15.62 13.09 6.38
N LYS A 45 -14.32 13.13 6.04
CA LYS A 45 -13.68 12.04 5.30
C LYS A 45 -13.73 10.71 6.06
N ARG A 46 -13.49 10.74 7.37
CA ARG A 46 -13.56 9.55 8.24
C ARG A 46 -14.99 9.02 8.33
N LEU A 47 -15.96 9.91 8.56
CA LEU A 47 -17.38 9.55 8.62
C LEU A 47 -17.88 8.92 7.31
N ARG A 48 -17.48 9.50 6.18
CA ARG A 48 -17.80 8.95 4.86
C ARG A 48 -17.22 7.55 4.68
N ALA A 49 -15.95 7.35 5.02
CA ALA A 49 -15.34 6.03 4.94
C ALA A 49 -16.04 5.00 5.84
N MET A 50 -16.48 5.41 7.04
CA MET A 50 -17.27 4.54 7.94
C MET A 50 -18.64 4.22 7.36
N ALA A 51 -19.33 5.17 6.77
CA ALA A 51 -20.62 4.95 6.12
C ALA A 51 -20.49 4.00 4.92
N ASP A 52 -19.49 4.22 4.06
CA ASP A 52 -19.21 3.35 2.91
C ASP A 52 -18.89 1.92 3.37
N ALA A 53 -18.14 1.75 4.47
CA ALA A 53 -17.84 0.46 5.07
C ALA A 53 -19.12 -0.23 5.62
N ALA A 54 -19.98 0.50 6.32
CA ALA A 54 -21.22 -0.04 6.86
C ALA A 54 -22.17 -0.52 5.75
N ILE A 55 -22.28 0.26 4.67
CA ILE A 55 -23.08 -0.12 3.49
C ILE A 55 -22.48 -1.37 2.82
N ALA A 56 -21.14 -1.45 2.71
CA ALA A 56 -20.46 -2.61 2.15
C ALA A 56 -20.75 -3.87 2.98
N THR A 57 -20.68 -3.76 4.31
CA THR A 57 -20.98 -4.87 5.23
C THR A 57 -22.43 -5.34 5.09
N ALA A 58 -23.38 -4.41 5.05
CA ALA A 58 -24.79 -4.76 4.87
C ALA A 58 -25.08 -5.47 3.53
N ARG A 59 -24.39 -5.04 2.45
CA ARG A 59 -24.48 -5.71 1.14
C ARG A 59 -23.88 -7.12 1.18
N THR A 60 -22.76 -7.31 1.85
CA THR A 60 -22.12 -8.62 2.00
C THR A 60 -23.06 -9.59 2.72
N ILE A 61 -23.68 -9.16 3.82
CA ILE A 61 -24.65 -9.97 4.57
C ILE A 61 -25.86 -10.36 3.68
N ALA A 62 -26.37 -9.40 2.91
CA ALA A 62 -27.49 -9.67 1.99
C ALA A 62 -27.12 -10.60 0.82
N GLU A 63 -25.83 -10.65 0.44
CA GLU A 63 -25.31 -11.56 -0.59
C GLU A 63 -25.05 -12.96 -0.01
N GLU A 64 -24.67 -13.08 1.25
CA GLU A 64 -24.49 -14.37 1.97
C GLU A 64 -25.79 -15.17 2.07
N GLU A 65 -26.96 -14.50 2.12
CA GLU A 65 -28.29 -15.18 2.05
C GLU A 65 -28.54 -15.90 0.71
N LYS A 66 -27.67 -15.69 -0.29
CA LYS A 66 -27.77 -16.32 -1.64
C LYS A 66 -26.74 -17.44 -1.88
N ASP A 67 -26.10 -17.97 -0.83
CA ASP A 67 -24.99 -18.95 -0.94
C ASP A 67 -23.78 -18.45 -1.79
N VAL A 68 -23.62 -17.14 -1.92
CA VAL A 68 -22.51 -16.52 -2.65
C VAL A 68 -21.70 -15.64 -1.70
N TYR A 69 -20.43 -15.98 -1.55
CA TYR A 69 -19.51 -15.26 -0.67
C TYR A 69 -18.72 -14.20 -1.44
N THR A 70 -18.80 -12.95 -1.01
CA THR A 70 -17.99 -11.88 -1.57
C THR A 70 -16.73 -11.67 -0.75
N ILE A 71 -15.56 -11.92 -1.34
CA ILE A 71 -14.25 -11.68 -0.72
C ILE A 71 -13.65 -10.38 -1.25
N ARG A 72 -13.42 -9.42 -0.36
CA ARG A 72 -12.80 -8.13 -0.68
C ARG A 72 -11.29 -8.25 -0.60
N ILE A 73 -10.61 -8.18 -1.75
CA ILE A 73 -9.16 -8.32 -1.84
C ILE A 73 -8.54 -6.93 -1.93
N GLY A 74 -7.69 -6.59 -0.95
CA GLY A 74 -6.93 -5.36 -0.95
C GLY A 74 -5.75 -5.42 -1.91
N THR A 75 -5.59 -4.37 -2.71
CA THR A 75 -4.48 -4.21 -3.66
C THR A 75 -3.92 -2.80 -3.62
N SER A 76 -2.64 -2.67 -3.94
CA SER A 76 -1.96 -1.41 -4.16
C SER A 76 -0.95 -1.58 -5.31
N PRO A 77 -0.38 -0.49 -5.83
CA PRO A 77 0.66 -0.58 -6.86
C PRO A 77 1.84 -1.49 -6.48
N LEU A 78 2.28 -1.45 -5.22
CA LEU A 78 3.38 -2.30 -4.72
C LEU A 78 2.97 -3.75 -4.43
N TYR A 79 1.68 -3.99 -4.20
CA TYR A 79 1.16 -5.31 -3.83
C TYR A 79 0.00 -5.71 -4.75
N PRO A 80 0.30 -5.96 -6.04
CA PRO A 80 -0.71 -6.34 -7.02
C PRO A 80 -1.22 -7.75 -6.77
N ILE A 81 -2.51 -7.96 -7.01
CA ILE A 81 -3.18 -9.24 -6.75
C ILE A 81 -2.99 -10.29 -7.85
N GLY A 82 -2.21 -10.00 -8.87
CA GLY A 82 -2.06 -10.90 -10.04
C GLY A 82 -1.75 -12.35 -9.69
N ILE A 83 -0.91 -12.59 -8.67
CA ILE A 83 -0.61 -13.95 -8.20
C ILE A 83 -1.86 -14.64 -7.65
N LEU A 84 -2.66 -13.94 -6.84
CA LEU A 84 -3.90 -14.51 -6.29
C LEU A 84 -4.91 -14.81 -7.39
N ILE A 85 -5.05 -13.93 -8.36
CA ILE A 85 -5.94 -14.16 -9.52
C ILE A 85 -5.50 -15.39 -10.31
N ASN A 86 -4.20 -15.54 -10.60
CA ASN A 86 -3.69 -16.71 -11.30
C ASN A 86 -3.92 -18.02 -10.53
N LEU A 87 -3.71 -18.01 -9.22
CA LEU A 87 -3.99 -19.18 -8.37
C LEU A 87 -5.47 -19.49 -8.34
N TRP A 88 -6.31 -18.47 -8.26
CA TRP A 88 -7.76 -18.63 -8.29
C TRP A 88 -8.27 -19.20 -9.62
N THR A 89 -7.77 -18.69 -10.75
CA THR A 89 -8.12 -19.21 -12.08
C THR A 89 -7.87 -20.72 -12.15
N LYS A 90 -6.70 -21.18 -11.67
CA LYS A 90 -6.41 -22.61 -11.61
C LYS A 90 -7.39 -23.37 -10.70
N ALA A 91 -7.72 -22.81 -9.55
CA ALA A 91 -8.68 -23.43 -8.63
C ALA A 91 -10.09 -23.51 -9.26
N CYS A 92 -10.50 -22.50 -10.06
CA CYS A 92 -11.76 -22.54 -10.81
C CYS A 92 -11.79 -23.65 -11.85
N ASP A 93 -10.67 -23.89 -12.54
CA ASP A 93 -10.57 -24.97 -13.52
C ASP A 93 -10.63 -26.35 -12.85
N GLU A 94 -10.07 -26.51 -11.66
CA GLU A 94 -10.07 -27.76 -10.91
C GLU A 94 -11.39 -28.05 -10.19
N LYS A 95 -12.08 -27.00 -9.67
CA LYS A 95 -13.27 -27.12 -8.83
C LYS A 95 -14.31 -26.02 -9.16
N PRO A 96 -14.94 -26.06 -10.34
CA PRO A 96 -15.82 -24.98 -10.81
C PRO A 96 -17.07 -24.76 -9.92
N GLU A 97 -17.65 -25.81 -9.37
CA GLU A 97 -18.85 -25.70 -8.49
C GLU A 97 -18.52 -25.01 -7.18
N GLU A 98 -17.36 -25.29 -6.57
CA GLU A 98 -16.92 -24.60 -5.36
C GLU A 98 -16.55 -23.13 -5.66
N ALA A 99 -15.89 -22.91 -6.79
CA ALA A 99 -15.43 -21.59 -7.21
C ALA A 99 -16.61 -20.63 -7.49
N SER A 100 -17.72 -21.12 -8.02
CA SER A 100 -18.91 -20.32 -8.32
C SER A 100 -19.56 -19.68 -7.10
N LYS A 101 -19.26 -20.19 -5.90
CA LYS A 101 -19.74 -19.63 -4.62
C LYS A 101 -18.99 -18.38 -4.18
N PHE A 102 -17.85 -18.03 -4.84
CA PHE A 102 -17.03 -16.92 -4.41
C PHE A 102 -16.97 -15.83 -5.48
N HIS A 103 -17.24 -14.61 -5.07
CA HIS A 103 -17.04 -13.41 -5.88
C HIS A 103 -15.91 -12.57 -5.26
N PHE A 104 -15.01 -12.09 -6.10
CA PHE A 104 -13.93 -11.20 -5.66
C PHE A 104 -14.24 -9.74 -5.96
N LYS A 105 -14.12 -8.92 -4.94
CA LYS A 105 -14.18 -7.46 -5.07
C LYS A 105 -12.79 -6.89 -4.78
N ILE A 106 -12.23 -6.19 -5.76
CA ILE A 106 -10.94 -5.54 -5.61
C ILE A 106 -11.12 -4.20 -4.91
N VAL A 107 -10.36 -3.98 -3.85
CA VAL A 107 -10.37 -2.76 -3.04
C VAL A 107 -8.99 -2.14 -3.06
N SER A 108 -8.89 -0.87 -3.44
CA SER A 108 -7.61 -0.14 -3.33
C SER A 108 -7.27 0.09 -1.87
N THR A 109 -6.05 -0.27 -1.49
CA THR A 109 -5.53 -0.10 -0.13
C THR A 109 -4.28 0.77 -0.12
N ARG A 110 -3.94 1.29 1.06
CA ARG A 110 -2.65 1.93 1.31
C ARG A 110 -1.58 0.90 1.59
N ASP A 111 -0.32 1.26 1.36
CA ASP A 111 0.82 0.37 1.54
C ASP A 111 1.22 0.19 3.02
N SER A 112 0.86 1.13 3.89
CA SER A 112 1.16 1.08 5.31
C SER A 112 0.38 -0.02 6.05
N LEU A 113 1.05 -0.82 6.85
CA LEU A 113 0.41 -1.82 7.74
C LEU A 113 -0.49 -1.17 8.79
N ASN A 114 -0.14 0.01 9.29
CA ASN A 114 -0.93 0.74 10.28
C ASN A 114 -2.31 1.13 9.74
N ASP A 115 -2.42 1.42 8.44
CA ASP A 115 -3.68 1.73 7.78
C ASP A 115 -4.43 0.46 7.37
N LEU A 116 -3.71 -0.59 7.00
CA LEU A 116 -4.24 -1.83 6.48
C LEU A 116 -4.84 -2.73 7.57
N LEU A 117 -4.09 -3.01 8.64
CA LEU A 117 -4.52 -3.95 9.68
C LEU A 117 -5.87 -3.58 10.33
N PRO A 118 -6.18 -2.30 10.63
CA PRO A 118 -7.51 -1.93 11.13
C PRO A 118 -8.65 -2.12 10.12
N SER A 119 -8.34 -2.24 8.83
CA SER A 119 -9.33 -2.41 7.75
C SER A 119 -9.70 -3.88 7.49
N LEU A 120 -8.84 -4.84 7.93
CA LEU A 120 -9.08 -6.27 7.77
C LEU A 120 -10.33 -6.71 8.54
N GLY A 121 -11.16 -7.50 7.87
CA GLY A 121 -12.46 -7.95 8.36
C GLY A 121 -13.56 -6.88 8.35
N LYS A 122 -13.25 -5.62 7.96
CA LYS A 122 -14.22 -4.52 7.87
C LYS A 122 -14.46 -4.08 6.42
N THR A 123 -13.43 -3.61 5.76
CA THR A 123 -13.47 -3.11 4.37
C THR A 123 -12.67 -3.96 3.40
N VAL A 124 -11.75 -4.77 3.93
CA VAL A 124 -10.89 -5.70 3.21
C VAL A 124 -10.88 -7.02 3.96
N ASP A 125 -11.01 -8.14 3.27
CA ASP A 125 -11.02 -9.47 3.88
C ASP A 125 -9.66 -10.15 3.75
N MET A 126 -8.94 -9.93 2.65
CA MET A 126 -7.60 -10.46 2.46
C MET A 126 -6.69 -9.52 1.67
N VAL A 127 -5.40 -9.69 1.87
CA VAL A 127 -4.34 -8.98 1.13
C VAL A 127 -3.20 -9.95 0.84
N LEU A 128 -2.47 -9.69 -0.24
CA LEU A 128 -1.20 -10.35 -0.53
C LEU A 128 -0.05 -9.42 -0.11
N ARG A 129 0.89 -9.93 0.67
CA ARG A 129 2.08 -9.18 1.10
C ARG A 129 3.34 -10.05 0.96
N PRO A 130 4.42 -9.52 0.41
CA PRO A 130 5.70 -10.24 0.32
C PRO A 130 6.54 -10.07 1.59
N CYS A 131 5.91 -10.07 2.74
CA CYS A 131 6.61 -9.98 4.02
C CYS A 131 5.89 -10.81 5.07
N ASP A 132 6.69 -11.25 6.04
CA ASP A 132 6.25 -12.03 7.19
C ASP A 132 6.60 -11.22 8.45
N SER A 133 5.64 -10.43 8.94
CA SER A 133 5.85 -9.56 10.09
C SER A 133 5.20 -10.15 11.35
N HIS A 134 5.89 -10.01 12.49
CA HIS A 134 5.37 -10.42 13.79
C HIS A 134 4.02 -9.74 14.10
N GLU A 135 3.85 -8.49 13.74
CA GLU A 135 2.60 -7.76 13.95
C GLU A 135 1.45 -8.37 13.14
N MET A 136 1.69 -8.81 11.90
CA MET A 136 0.68 -9.48 11.09
C MET A 136 0.23 -10.79 11.74
N HIS A 137 1.17 -11.62 12.18
CA HIS A 137 0.83 -12.89 12.87
C HIS A 137 0.07 -12.69 14.18
N ALA A 138 0.34 -11.61 14.89
CA ALA A 138 -0.34 -11.30 16.15
C ALA A 138 -1.78 -10.80 15.97
N ARG A 139 -2.12 -10.26 14.78
CA ARG A 139 -3.37 -9.51 14.56
C ARG A 139 -4.28 -10.09 13.47
N CYS A 140 -3.79 -10.98 12.63
CA CYS A 140 -4.57 -11.58 11.57
C CYS A 140 -4.12 -13.02 11.26
N PHE A 141 -4.97 -13.75 10.54
CA PHE A 141 -4.60 -15.05 10.02
C PHE A 141 -3.65 -14.88 8.83
N VAL A 142 -2.50 -15.52 8.90
CA VAL A 142 -1.47 -15.48 7.85
C VAL A 142 -1.32 -16.86 7.23
N LYS A 143 -1.48 -16.96 5.90
CA LYS A 143 -1.27 -18.17 5.13
C LYS A 143 -0.12 -17.96 4.15
N PRO A 144 1.04 -18.61 4.34
CA PRO A 144 2.09 -18.60 3.33
C PRO A 144 1.62 -19.28 2.04
N ILE A 145 1.81 -18.62 0.91
CA ILE A 145 1.48 -19.15 -0.43
C ILE A 145 2.71 -19.30 -1.32
N GLY A 146 3.87 -18.88 -0.86
CA GLY A 146 5.14 -18.97 -1.55
C GLY A 146 6.20 -18.08 -0.93
N TYR A 147 7.33 -17.95 -1.61
CA TYR A 147 8.45 -17.13 -1.21
C TYR A 147 8.83 -16.15 -2.31
N CYS A 148 9.21 -14.94 -1.94
CA CYS A 148 9.86 -14.00 -2.84
C CYS A 148 11.31 -13.76 -2.39
N ARG A 149 12.20 -13.58 -3.36
CA ARG A 149 13.61 -13.27 -3.07
C ARG A 149 13.73 -11.79 -2.73
N VAL A 150 14.64 -11.48 -1.81
CA VAL A 150 15.02 -10.09 -1.54
C VAL A 150 16.01 -9.66 -2.62
N PHE A 151 15.65 -8.61 -3.31
CA PHE A 151 16.41 -7.93 -4.35
C PHE A 151 16.70 -6.51 -3.88
N VAL A 152 17.37 -5.74 -4.71
CA VAL A 152 17.46 -4.29 -4.54
C VAL A 152 16.85 -3.59 -5.74
N SER A 153 16.36 -2.38 -5.53
CA SER A 153 15.94 -1.49 -6.61
C SER A 153 16.92 -0.32 -6.70
N VAL A 154 17.46 -0.09 -7.87
CA VAL A 154 18.44 0.98 -8.16
C VAL A 154 17.98 1.81 -9.34
N SER A 155 18.44 3.05 -9.44
CA SER A 155 18.23 3.87 -10.64
C SER A 155 18.75 3.15 -11.90
N ARG A 156 18.01 3.25 -13.01
CA ARG A 156 18.49 2.72 -14.31
C ARG A 156 19.79 3.38 -14.79
N SER A 157 20.11 4.59 -14.30
CA SER A 157 21.36 5.27 -14.57
C SER A 157 22.51 4.82 -13.67
N SER A 158 22.25 4.03 -12.65
CA SER A 158 23.27 3.48 -11.76
C SER A 158 24.16 2.46 -12.48
N PRO A 159 25.48 2.42 -12.24
CA PRO A 159 26.34 1.34 -12.75
C PRO A 159 25.89 -0.06 -12.30
N MET A 160 25.19 -0.16 -11.17
CA MET A 160 24.65 -1.43 -10.66
C MET A 160 23.50 -1.98 -11.51
N ALA A 161 22.81 -1.12 -12.27
CA ALA A 161 21.69 -1.51 -13.11
C ALA A 161 22.07 -2.48 -14.23
N SER A 162 23.33 -2.50 -14.64
CA SER A 162 23.87 -3.41 -15.68
C SER A 162 24.35 -4.75 -15.13
N LYS A 163 24.41 -4.93 -13.82
CA LYS A 163 24.87 -6.18 -13.20
C LYS A 163 23.74 -7.22 -13.18
N THR A 164 24.11 -8.46 -13.43
CA THR A 164 23.20 -9.62 -13.37
C THR A 164 22.88 -9.98 -11.92
N ILE A 165 23.86 -9.80 -11.02
CA ILE A 165 23.75 -10.05 -9.59
C ILE A 165 24.71 -9.11 -8.85
N LEU A 166 24.29 -8.60 -7.71
CA LEU A 166 25.14 -7.83 -6.80
C LEU A 166 25.68 -8.73 -5.69
N THR A 167 26.84 -8.37 -5.20
CA THR A 167 27.49 -9.00 -4.04
C THR A 167 27.63 -7.98 -2.91
N MET A 168 27.98 -8.42 -1.72
CA MET A 168 28.17 -7.53 -0.56
C MET A 168 29.22 -6.45 -0.82
N ASN A 169 30.22 -6.70 -1.68
CA ASN A 169 31.24 -5.70 -2.04
C ASN A 169 30.65 -4.50 -2.80
N ASP A 170 29.54 -4.67 -3.47
CA ASP A 170 28.86 -3.60 -4.23
C ASP A 170 28.19 -2.56 -3.33
N PHE A 171 28.01 -2.87 -2.06
CA PHE A 171 27.38 -1.97 -1.10
C PHE A 171 28.38 -1.07 -0.37
N ALA A 172 29.67 -1.28 -0.54
CA ALA A 172 30.68 -0.44 0.10
C ALA A 172 30.54 1.03 -0.32
N GLY A 173 30.45 1.93 0.67
CA GLY A 173 30.27 3.36 0.45
C GLY A 173 28.91 3.79 -0.08
N GLN A 174 27.93 2.88 -0.19
CA GLN A 174 26.61 3.18 -0.73
C GLN A 174 25.64 3.65 0.36
N HIS A 175 24.59 4.36 -0.07
CA HIS A 175 23.42 4.65 0.76
C HIS A 175 22.32 3.62 0.45
N VAL A 176 21.87 2.92 1.49
CA VAL A 176 20.83 1.88 1.41
C VAL A 176 19.62 2.25 2.25
N VAL A 177 18.46 2.12 1.67
CA VAL A 177 17.16 2.29 2.36
C VAL A 177 16.51 0.93 2.51
N LEU A 178 16.08 0.60 3.71
CA LEU A 178 15.41 -0.65 4.03
C LEU A 178 14.19 -0.43 4.94
N TYR A 179 13.36 -1.45 5.08
CA TYR A 179 12.30 -1.45 6.08
C TYR A 179 12.87 -1.37 7.50
N ARG A 180 12.09 -0.78 8.39
CA ARG A 180 12.42 -0.69 9.81
C ARG A 180 12.81 -2.07 10.35
N ARG A 181 13.89 -2.07 11.13
CA ARG A 181 14.30 -3.24 11.90
C ARG A 181 13.20 -3.66 12.87
N SER A 182 13.23 -4.90 13.28
CA SER A 182 12.25 -5.57 14.14
C SER A 182 10.90 -5.87 13.48
N ASP A 183 10.67 -5.40 12.24
CA ASP A 183 9.45 -5.74 11.52
C ASP A 183 9.49 -7.19 11.02
N THR A 184 10.65 -7.66 10.53
CA THR A 184 10.84 -9.05 10.09
C THR A 184 12.26 -9.54 10.38
N VAL A 185 12.42 -10.83 10.65
CA VAL A 185 13.74 -11.47 10.86
C VAL A 185 14.67 -11.29 9.67
N VAL A 186 14.13 -11.37 8.45
CA VAL A 186 14.91 -11.21 7.21
C VAL A 186 15.50 -9.80 7.09
N MET A 187 14.75 -8.76 7.46
CA MET A 187 15.26 -7.39 7.42
C MET A 187 16.35 -7.18 8.47
N ASP A 188 16.23 -7.78 9.64
CA ASP A 188 17.27 -7.72 10.67
C ASP A 188 18.58 -8.38 10.19
N GLN A 189 18.47 -9.56 9.56
CA GLN A 189 19.63 -10.26 8.99
C GLN A 189 20.31 -9.44 7.88
N ILE A 190 19.53 -8.86 6.97
CA ILE A 190 20.05 -8.01 5.89
C ILE A 190 20.72 -6.76 6.45
N ALA A 191 20.07 -6.08 7.42
CA ALA A 191 20.64 -4.91 8.06
C ALA A 191 22.00 -5.23 8.71
N THR A 192 22.09 -6.35 9.43
CA THR A 192 23.33 -6.81 10.07
C THR A 192 24.40 -7.11 9.04
N ALA A 193 24.07 -7.76 7.93
CA ALA A 193 25.01 -8.05 6.85
C ALA A 193 25.53 -6.76 6.19
N LEU A 194 24.64 -5.79 5.95
CA LEU A 194 24.97 -4.51 5.36
C LEU A 194 25.89 -3.67 6.29
N GLU A 195 25.66 -3.69 7.60
CA GLU A 195 26.50 -2.96 8.57
C GLU A 195 27.97 -3.39 8.56
N ALA A 196 28.25 -4.59 8.10
CA ALA A 196 29.61 -5.07 7.92
C ALA A 196 30.31 -4.47 6.68
N CYS A 197 29.59 -3.80 5.78
CA CYS A 197 30.15 -3.21 4.57
C CYS A 197 30.85 -1.88 4.89
N PRO A 198 32.08 -1.67 4.44
CA PRO A 198 32.82 -0.45 4.71
C PRO A 198 32.12 0.81 4.15
N GLY A 199 31.95 1.83 4.99
CA GLY A 199 31.43 3.14 4.58
C GLY A 199 29.97 3.17 4.16
N ILE A 200 29.20 2.13 4.41
CA ILE A 200 27.77 2.07 4.10
C ILE A 200 26.99 3.10 4.95
N GLN A 201 25.96 3.67 4.36
CA GLN A 201 24.97 4.49 5.04
C GLN A 201 23.61 3.80 4.96
N ILE A 202 22.97 3.55 6.10
CA ILE A 202 21.68 2.87 6.18
C ILE A 202 20.62 3.85 6.66
N SER A 203 19.50 3.93 5.94
CA SER A 203 18.29 4.63 6.35
C SER A 203 17.14 3.65 6.43
N GLU A 204 16.25 3.86 7.41
CA GLU A 204 15.09 3.00 7.63
C GLU A 204 13.80 3.74 7.30
N VAL A 205 12.86 3.02 6.68
CA VAL A 205 11.51 3.52 6.39
C VAL A 205 10.46 2.58 6.95
N GLY A 206 9.35 3.13 7.42
CA GLY A 206 8.26 2.31 7.96
C GLY A 206 7.44 1.59 6.89
N PHE A 207 7.48 2.04 5.66
CA PHE A 207 6.84 1.41 4.49
C PHE A 207 7.38 2.03 3.22
N TYR A 208 7.27 1.32 2.10
CA TYR A 208 7.52 1.86 0.78
C TYR A 208 6.22 2.30 0.11
N ASN A 209 6.31 3.36 -0.69
CA ASN A 209 5.28 3.85 -1.57
C ASN A 209 5.90 4.40 -2.86
N LEU A 210 5.08 4.79 -3.83
CA LEU A 210 5.54 5.34 -5.11
C LEU A 210 6.37 6.62 -4.92
N GLU A 211 6.07 7.44 -3.92
CA GLU A 211 6.77 8.69 -3.64
C GLU A 211 8.24 8.45 -3.28
N GLN A 212 8.54 7.42 -2.49
CA GLN A 212 9.91 7.03 -2.16
C GLN A 212 10.66 6.51 -3.39
N PHE A 213 10.01 5.74 -4.26
CA PHE A 213 10.63 5.35 -5.53
C PHE A 213 10.94 6.58 -6.40
N ASN A 214 10.03 7.55 -6.50
CA ASN A 214 10.26 8.81 -7.21
C ASN A 214 11.44 9.59 -6.61
N GLN A 215 11.53 9.67 -5.28
CA GLN A 215 12.60 10.36 -4.56
C GLN A 215 13.98 9.81 -4.90
N TYR A 216 14.11 8.49 -5.00
CA TYR A 216 15.39 7.82 -5.22
C TYR A 216 15.66 7.45 -6.68
N ALA A 217 14.70 7.65 -7.59
CA ALA A 217 14.82 7.27 -9.00
C ALA A 217 16.00 7.88 -9.74
N ASN A 218 16.45 9.07 -9.31
CA ASN A 218 17.57 9.79 -9.91
C ASN A 218 18.78 9.93 -8.94
N SER A 219 18.88 9.04 -7.96
CA SER A 219 19.99 9.01 -6.98
C SER A 219 20.78 7.72 -7.08
N ASN A 220 21.92 7.68 -6.40
CA ASN A 220 22.70 6.45 -6.23
C ASN A 220 22.23 5.61 -5.03
N THR A 221 21.07 5.95 -4.43
CA THR A 221 20.52 5.23 -3.29
C THR A 221 19.97 3.88 -3.74
N ILE A 222 20.27 2.86 -2.97
CA ILE A 222 19.79 1.50 -3.15
C ILE A 222 18.56 1.30 -2.25
N LEU A 223 17.44 0.84 -2.80
CA LEU A 223 16.28 0.44 -2.00
C LEU A 223 16.28 -1.08 -1.85
N ILE A 224 16.17 -1.60 -0.63
CA ILE A 224 15.91 -3.03 -0.45
C ILE A 224 14.50 -3.32 -0.99
N ALA A 225 14.42 -4.24 -1.90
CA ALA A 225 13.23 -4.56 -2.69
C ALA A 225 12.95 -6.07 -2.63
N ASN A 226 12.00 -6.53 -3.40
CA ASN A 226 11.73 -7.94 -3.58
C ASN A 226 11.50 -8.26 -5.07
N SER A 227 11.54 -9.53 -5.42
CA SER A 227 11.40 -9.98 -6.80
C SER A 227 10.05 -9.66 -7.45
N LEU A 228 9.02 -9.32 -6.66
CA LEU A 228 7.69 -8.96 -7.17
C LEU A 228 7.62 -7.51 -7.67
N TRP A 229 8.59 -6.67 -7.29
CA TRP A 229 8.63 -5.25 -7.68
C TRP A 229 9.42 -5.01 -8.96
N ASN A 230 9.73 -6.06 -9.69
CA ASN A 230 10.38 -5.90 -10.99
C ASN A 230 9.50 -5.05 -11.92
N ASN A 231 10.12 -4.03 -12.53
CA ASN A 231 9.43 -3.06 -13.39
C ASN A 231 8.31 -2.23 -12.70
N PHE A 232 8.33 -2.15 -11.37
CA PHE A 232 7.36 -1.32 -10.65
C PHE A 232 7.49 0.16 -11.00
N HIS A 233 8.72 0.67 -11.13
CA HIS A 233 8.99 2.07 -11.43
C HIS A 233 9.76 2.22 -12.76
N PRO A 234 9.35 3.14 -13.67
CA PRO A 234 9.95 3.25 -15.00
C PRO A 234 11.44 3.63 -14.99
N SER A 235 11.87 4.41 -14.01
CA SER A 235 13.27 4.88 -13.89
C SER A 235 14.12 4.01 -12.97
N MET A 236 13.58 2.94 -12.40
CA MET A 236 14.32 2.02 -11.52
C MET A 236 14.28 0.60 -12.07
N ILE A 237 15.23 -0.20 -11.64
CA ILE A 237 15.31 -1.62 -11.99
C ILE A 237 15.64 -2.42 -10.72
N THR A 238 15.06 -3.61 -10.61
CA THR A 238 15.42 -4.56 -9.55
C THR A 238 16.58 -5.43 -10.00
N VAL A 239 17.57 -5.57 -9.13
CA VAL A 239 18.77 -6.39 -9.35
C VAL A 239 18.84 -7.43 -8.24
N PRO A 240 19.06 -8.72 -8.58
CA PRO A 240 19.31 -9.77 -7.61
C PRO A 240 20.54 -9.49 -6.77
N VAL A 241 20.55 -9.98 -5.53
CA VAL A 241 21.70 -9.90 -4.62
C VAL A 241 22.04 -11.31 -4.14
N ASP A 242 23.32 -11.61 -4.10
CA ASP A 242 23.90 -12.78 -3.44
C ASP A 242 24.18 -12.40 -1.98
N TRP A 243 23.19 -12.70 -1.13
CA TRP A 243 23.19 -12.36 0.31
C TRP A 243 24.05 -13.30 1.14
#